data_f1e92febef28adb240487288476778f8
#
_entry.id   f1e92febef28adb240487288476778f8
#
_cell.length_a   1.000
_cell.length_b   1.000
_cell.length_c   1.000
_cell.angle_alpha   90.00
_cell.angle_beta   90.00
_cell.angle_gamma   90.00
#
_symmetry.space_group_name_H-M   'P 1'
#
loop_
_entity.id
_entity.type
_entity.pdbx_description
1 polymer ?
#
loop_
_entity_poly.entity_id
_entity_poly.type
_entity_poly.pdbx_seq_one_letter_code
_entity_poly.pdbx_strand_id
1 'polypeptide(L)'
;MLLDPAIGNNFYGRSDILALLRKRADGLRSGYRQNVAVIGPAYCGKTSLIYRFTSFLNSKDLVPVYIEVKDKGLPSFAEKFASTLLYRYLDRTDKVSRTAKAVNAVELLAKSGKGVKAFRAALELPAIAFAETGLKPVVMIDEFDKLDGLGIQDIFAELGKYIMVQKDTMYIVTSSRIKQAREILSEKLSLLFGNFEVCELGTFDINEACGFIDSRLSSRKLPPELREFVASFTDGHPFYMDSVLLSMEKRAGNLAASCHKDELVNTFTETLFDSKGILNQHFSVVITEFEDLDRRMTSVLLALSSGAKKLVDIAAVSRIKKPEAAALLEKLIDPGMVSKHGTCYLIRDKVFEFWLKNVYHSKEFLFDSGYEPKITRFRDSMSGFIDSYVLENSRDRVRITGELFMSFKGELIELSGKSLKIPHFKTCEIENSRSEGVSYINLSGGDSAWAVLFSSRPLKDSHIIDYISYCRKHKGILKRKIIVTAAEIGANAKLLAKDAKCLIWGPGELNTLMDIAGRHRIVLPVEEQAAAGRWEELMGSETA
;
A
#
# COMPACT_ATOMS: atom_id res chain seq x y z
N MET A 1 -3.38 -8.29 19.78
CA MET A 1 -4.43 -8.08 19.45
C MET A 1 -4.74 -6.99 18.46
N LEU A 2 -4.09 -5.80 18.40
CA LEU A 2 -4.21 -4.89 17.25
C LEU A 2 -3.47 -5.40 15.98
N LEU A 3 -2.63 -6.41 16.10
CA LEU A 3 -1.93 -7.06 14.98
C LEU A 3 -2.63 -8.33 14.48
N ASP A 4 -3.77 -8.69 15.07
CA ASP A 4 -4.54 -9.84 14.59
C ASP A 4 -5.25 -9.47 13.28
N PRO A 5 -5.33 -10.41 12.33
CA PRO A 5 -6.02 -10.18 11.08
C PRO A 5 -7.49 -9.80 11.29
N ALA A 6 -7.98 -8.81 10.57
CA ALA A 6 -9.39 -8.45 10.59
C ALA A 6 -10.23 -9.58 9.97
N ILE A 7 -11.18 -10.11 10.74
CA ILE A 7 -12.06 -11.22 10.34
C ILE A 7 -13.53 -10.84 10.47
N GLY A 8 -14.41 -11.54 9.77
CA GLY A 8 -15.86 -11.34 9.85
C GLY A 8 -16.26 -9.91 9.48
N ASN A 9 -17.04 -9.26 10.32
CA ASN A 9 -17.55 -7.89 10.13
C ASN A 9 -16.45 -6.81 10.25
N ASN A 10 -15.28 -7.17 10.77
CA ASN A 10 -14.15 -6.25 10.85
C ASN A 10 -13.35 -6.16 9.54
N PHE A 11 -13.63 -6.99 8.56
CA PHE A 11 -13.02 -6.90 7.23
C PHE A 11 -13.75 -5.84 6.40
N TYR A 12 -13.00 -4.96 5.73
CA TYR A 12 -13.54 -3.87 4.94
C TYR A 12 -12.91 -3.80 3.54
N GLY A 13 -13.71 -3.49 2.52
CA GLY A 13 -13.27 -3.23 1.15
C GLY A 13 -12.68 -4.46 0.43
N ARG A 14 -11.80 -4.21 -0.53
CA ARG A 14 -11.05 -5.23 -1.30
C ARG A 14 -11.94 -6.16 -2.12
N SER A 15 -13.14 -5.71 -2.51
CA SER A 15 -14.11 -6.49 -3.28
C SER A 15 -13.54 -7.06 -4.57
N ASP A 16 -12.72 -6.29 -5.27
CA ASP A 16 -12.17 -6.67 -6.58
C ASP A 16 -11.20 -7.85 -6.47
N ILE A 17 -10.29 -7.81 -5.47
CA ILE A 17 -9.33 -8.90 -5.25
C ILE A 17 -10.06 -10.14 -4.71
N LEU A 18 -11.05 -9.97 -3.84
CA LEU A 18 -11.89 -11.08 -3.39
C LEU A 18 -12.66 -11.73 -4.55
N ALA A 19 -13.25 -10.94 -5.44
CA ALA A 19 -13.94 -11.42 -6.62
C ALA A 19 -12.98 -12.19 -7.54
N LEU A 20 -11.76 -11.68 -7.74
CA LEU A 20 -10.73 -12.37 -8.51
C LEU A 20 -10.37 -13.71 -7.86
N LEU A 21 -10.08 -13.75 -6.55
CA LEU A 21 -9.74 -15.00 -5.85
C LEU A 21 -10.88 -16.03 -5.95
N ARG A 22 -12.14 -15.59 -5.81
CA ARG A 22 -13.31 -16.46 -6.01
C ARG A 22 -13.38 -17.03 -7.43
N LYS A 23 -13.22 -16.17 -8.44
CA LYS A 23 -13.17 -16.58 -9.85
C LYS A 23 -12.10 -17.64 -10.11
N ARG A 24 -10.92 -17.53 -9.47
CA ARG A 24 -9.84 -18.53 -9.63
C ARG A 24 -10.15 -19.83 -8.89
N ALA A 25 -10.80 -19.77 -7.74
CA ALA A 25 -11.30 -20.95 -7.03
C ALA A 25 -12.40 -21.70 -7.83
N ASP A 26 -13.31 -20.98 -8.46
CA ASP A 26 -14.32 -21.56 -9.34
C ASP A 26 -13.69 -22.16 -10.61
N GLY A 27 -12.69 -21.50 -11.17
CA GLY A 27 -11.88 -22.05 -12.25
C GLY A 27 -11.23 -23.37 -11.86
N LEU A 28 -10.67 -23.50 -10.65
CA LEU A 28 -10.08 -24.74 -10.15
C LEU A 28 -11.13 -25.88 -10.11
N ARG A 29 -12.36 -25.60 -9.67
CA ARG A 29 -13.47 -26.58 -9.70
C ARG A 29 -13.71 -27.11 -11.12
N SER A 30 -13.67 -26.22 -12.10
CA SER A 30 -13.87 -26.54 -13.52
C SER A 30 -12.63 -27.12 -14.22
N GLY A 31 -11.54 -27.38 -13.48
CA GLY A 31 -10.29 -27.93 -14.03
C GLY A 31 -9.31 -26.90 -14.57
N TYR A 32 -9.60 -25.61 -14.43
CA TYR A 32 -8.71 -24.50 -14.83
C TYR A 32 -7.98 -23.93 -13.62
N ARG A 33 -6.73 -24.32 -13.44
CA ARG A 33 -5.90 -23.82 -12.34
C ARG A 33 -5.18 -22.55 -12.75
N GLN A 34 -5.35 -21.49 -11.95
CA GLN A 34 -4.56 -20.29 -11.96
C GLN A 34 -4.10 -19.97 -10.53
N ASN A 35 -2.79 -19.89 -10.31
CA ASN A 35 -2.24 -19.49 -9.02
C ASN A 35 -2.26 -17.96 -8.88
N VAL A 36 -2.25 -17.45 -7.64
CA VAL A 36 -2.30 -16.02 -7.36
C VAL A 36 -1.21 -15.63 -6.38
N ALA A 37 -0.55 -14.51 -6.64
CA ALA A 37 0.38 -13.88 -5.72
C ALA A 37 -0.19 -12.54 -5.26
N VAL A 38 -0.46 -12.39 -3.96
CA VAL A 38 -0.92 -11.14 -3.36
C VAL A 38 0.26 -10.46 -2.68
N ILE A 39 0.78 -9.42 -3.30
CA ILE A 39 1.94 -8.67 -2.80
C ILE A 39 1.53 -7.26 -2.38
N GLY A 40 2.15 -6.73 -1.32
CA GLY A 40 1.81 -5.39 -0.84
C GLY A 40 2.52 -5.06 0.47
N PRO A 41 2.50 -3.81 0.94
CA PRO A 41 3.19 -3.39 2.17
C PRO A 41 2.81 -4.24 3.38
N ALA A 42 3.65 -4.23 4.41
CA ALA A 42 3.30 -4.85 5.69
C ALA A 42 2.01 -4.22 6.25
N TYR A 43 1.22 -5.02 6.94
CA TYR A 43 -0.04 -4.60 7.60
C TYR A 43 -1.10 -3.94 6.70
N CYS A 44 -1.00 -4.03 5.37
CA CYS A 44 -2.03 -3.53 4.44
C CYS A 44 -3.27 -4.45 4.32
N GLY A 45 -3.31 -5.56 5.08
CA GLY A 45 -4.46 -6.46 5.17
C GLY A 45 -4.37 -7.72 4.30
N LYS A 46 -3.18 -8.15 3.83
CA LYS A 46 -3.00 -9.39 3.05
C LYS A 46 -3.52 -10.63 3.78
N THR A 47 -3.10 -10.82 5.01
CA THR A 47 -3.55 -11.95 5.84
C THR A 47 -5.05 -11.89 6.10
N SER A 48 -5.60 -10.71 6.39
CA SER A 48 -7.05 -10.50 6.54
C SER A 48 -7.83 -10.87 5.28
N LEU A 49 -7.30 -10.50 4.10
CA LEU A 49 -7.86 -10.89 2.80
C LEU A 49 -7.90 -12.42 2.64
N ILE A 50 -6.81 -13.11 2.98
CA ILE A 50 -6.72 -14.57 2.92
C ILE A 50 -7.75 -15.22 3.88
N TYR A 51 -7.87 -14.73 5.12
CA TYR A 51 -8.88 -15.24 6.05
C TYR A 51 -10.31 -14.98 5.55
N ARG A 52 -10.58 -13.80 5.00
CA ARG A 52 -11.88 -13.49 4.40
C ARG A 52 -12.18 -14.39 3.21
N PHE A 53 -11.20 -14.61 2.34
CA PHE A 53 -11.34 -15.53 1.20
C PHE A 53 -11.60 -16.97 1.69
N THR A 54 -10.88 -17.44 2.71
CA THR A 54 -11.08 -18.78 3.28
C THR A 54 -12.52 -19.00 3.74
N SER A 55 -13.19 -17.98 4.30
CA SER A 55 -14.58 -18.09 4.73
C SER A 55 -15.56 -18.34 3.57
N PHE A 56 -15.19 -18.04 2.33
CA PHE A 56 -15.97 -18.33 1.13
C PHE A 56 -15.69 -19.74 0.53
N LEU A 57 -14.61 -20.41 0.96
CA LEU A 57 -14.26 -21.75 0.50
C LEU A 57 -15.00 -22.87 1.28
N ASN A 58 -16.17 -22.55 1.87
CA ASN A 58 -16.97 -23.51 2.61
C ASN A 58 -17.67 -24.57 1.74
N SER A 59 -17.37 -24.65 0.44
CA SER A 59 -17.88 -25.69 -0.44
C SER A 59 -17.24 -27.04 -0.13
N LYS A 60 -17.99 -28.12 -0.44
CA LYS A 60 -17.55 -29.49 -0.17
C LYS A 60 -16.34 -29.92 -1.01
N ASP A 61 -15.99 -29.20 -2.06
CA ASP A 61 -15.02 -29.63 -3.10
C ASP A 61 -13.61 -29.04 -2.92
N LEU A 62 -13.47 -27.95 -2.16
CA LEU A 62 -12.20 -27.24 -1.96
C LEU A 62 -11.78 -27.31 -0.49
N VAL A 63 -10.49 -27.58 -0.26
CA VAL A 63 -9.92 -27.64 1.08
C VAL A 63 -8.90 -26.51 1.26
N PRO A 64 -9.22 -25.47 2.06
CA PRO A 64 -8.29 -24.39 2.34
C PRO A 64 -7.19 -24.82 3.31
N VAL A 65 -5.93 -24.72 2.89
CA VAL A 65 -4.75 -25.01 3.72
C VAL A 65 -3.92 -23.74 3.84
N TYR A 66 -3.98 -23.08 5.00
CA TYR A 66 -3.24 -21.85 5.28
C TYR A 66 -1.99 -22.13 6.12
N ILE A 67 -0.86 -21.60 5.69
CA ILE A 67 0.40 -21.66 6.42
C ILE A 67 1.14 -20.33 6.32
N GLU A 68 1.60 -19.83 7.45
CA GLU A 68 2.51 -18.68 7.53
C GLU A 68 3.95 -19.18 7.67
N VAL A 69 4.85 -18.66 6.84
CA VAL A 69 6.28 -18.97 6.92
C VAL A 69 6.92 -18.20 8.08
N LYS A 70 7.50 -18.94 9.04
CA LYS A 70 8.20 -18.38 10.22
C LYS A 70 9.66 -18.81 10.19
N ASP A 71 10.53 -17.99 10.76
CA ASP A 71 11.99 -18.24 10.86
C ASP A 71 12.33 -19.35 11.89
N LYS A 72 11.70 -20.52 11.74
CA LYS A 72 11.90 -21.68 12.62
C LYS A 72 12.62 -22.85 11.92
N GLY A 73 13.13 -22.59 10.73
CA GLY A 73 13.80 -23.60 9.90
C GLY A 73 12.85 -24.55 9.16
N LEU A 74 13.44 -25.25 8.23
CA LEU A 74 12.74 -26.10 7.27
C LEU A 74 11.96 -27.28 7.89
N PRO A 75 12.48 -27.99 8.92
CA PRO A 75 11.72 -29.07 9.57
C PRO A 75 10.41 -28.57 10.16
N SER A 76 10.45 -27.45 10.86
CA SER A 76 9.25 -26.85 11.49
C SER A 76 8.22 -26.41 10.45
N PHE A 77 8.66 -25.87 9.30
CA PHE A 77 7.75 -25.54 8.21
C PHE A 77 7.08 -26.81 7.66
N ALA A 78 7.84 -27.87 7.38
CA ALA A 78 7.33 -29.12 6.82
C ALA A 78 6.32 -29.80 7.76
N GLU A 79 6.62 -29.88 9.07
CA GLU A 79 5.70 -30.42 10.09
C GLU A 79 4.41 -29.63 10.15
N LYS A 80 4.51 -28.29 10.22
CA LYS A 80 3.33 -27.42 10.30
C LYS A 80 2.47 -27.50 9.05
N PHE A 81 3.09 -27.54 7.86
CA PHE A 81 2.37 -27.70 6.61
C PHE A 81 1.62 -29.03 6.57
N ALA A 82 2.31 -30.12 6.91
CA ALA A 82 1.75 -31.46 6.90
C ALA A 82 0.57 -31.62 7.90
N SER A 83 0.76 -31.20 9.14
CA SER A 83 -0.27 -31.26 10.17
C SER A 83 -1.47 -30.39 9.85
N THR A 84 -1.25 -29.16 9.32
CA THR A 84 -2.34 -28.28 8.91
C THR A 84 -3.15 -28.89 7.78
N LEU A 85 -2.48 -29.45 6.75
CA LEU A 85 -3.15 -30.10 5.63
C LEU A 85 -4.01 -31.27 6.13
N LEU A 86 -3.45 -32.18 6.93
CA LEU A 86 -4.21 -33.33 7.47
C LEU A 86 -5.43 -32.87 8.28
N TYR A 87 -5.25 -31.89 9.17
CA TYR A 87 -6.33 -31.33 9.98
C TYR A 87 -7.47 -30.80 9.10
N ARG A 88 -7.16 -30.05 8.05
CA ARG A 88 -8.16 -29.50 7.13
C ARG A 88 -8.90 -30.54 6.32
N TYR A 89 -8.24 -31.64 5.98
CA TYR A 89 -8.88 -32.76 5.30
C TYR A 89 -9.76 -33.57 6.24
N LEU A 90 -9.32 -33.81 7.48
CA LEU A 90 -10.13 -34.49 8.51
C LEU A 90 -11.42 -33.73 8.86
N ASP A 91 -11.40 -32.40 8.78
CA ASP A 91 -12.57 -31.54 8.94
C ASP A 91 -13.62 -31.76 7.82
N ARG A 92 -13.25 -32.40 6.71
CA ARG A 92 -14.09 -32.61 5.53
C ARG A 92 -14.46 -34.07 5.27
N THR A 93 -13.59 -35.01 5.63
CA THR A 93 -13.77 -36.42 5.32
C THR A 93 -12.92 -37.32 6.22
N ASP A 94 -13.44 -38.51 6.53
CA ASP A 94 -12.69 -39.54 7.27
C ASP A 94 -11.77 -40.37 6.35
N LYS A 95 -11.85 -40.21 5.03
CA LYS A 95 -11.08 -40.97 4.04
C LYS A 95 -9.68 -40.36 3.83
N VAL A 96 -8.84 -40.39 4.85
CA VAL A 96 -7.49 -39.76 4.84
C VAL A 96 -6.39 -40.69 5.35
N SER A 97 -6.59 -41.99 5.31
CA SER A 97 -5.63 -42.96 5.88
C SER A 97 -4.25 -42.94 5.20
N ARG A 98 -4.23 -42.80 3.89
CA ARG A 98 -2.99 -42.69 3.10
C ARG A 98 -2.31 -41.34 3.34
N THR A 99 -3.10 -40.26 3.38
CA THR A 99 -2.62 -38.92 3.68
C THR A 99 -2.02 -38.86 5.09
N ALA A 100 -2.70 -39.44 6.10
CA ALA A 100 -2.19 -39.52 7.47
C ALA A 100 -0.86 -40.29 7.58
N LYS A 101 -0.70 -41.40 6.87
CA LYS A 101 0.57 -42.12 6.79
C LYS A 101 1.69 -41.27 6.18
N ALA A 102 1.39 -40.52 5.12
CA ALA A 102 2.35 -39.63 4.49
C ALA A 102 2.75 -38.46 5.41
N VAL A 103 1.80 -37.89 6.17
CA VAL A 103 2.07 -36.85 7.19
C VAL A 103 2.97 -37.39 8.29
N ASN A 104 2.71 -38.58 8.83
CA ASN A 104 3.59 -39.21 9.81
C ASN A 104 5.02 -39.41 9.27
N ALA A 105 5.18 -39.73 7.99
CA ALA A 105 6.49 -39.84 7.37
C ALA A 105 7.21 -38.49 7.31
N VAL A 106 6.50 -37.38 7.02
CA VAL A 106 7.07 -36.01 7.07
C VAL A 106 7.56 -35.68 8.47
N GLU A 107 6.76 -35.94 9.49
CA GLU A 107 7.12 -35.68 10.89
C GLU A 107 8.37 -36.48 11.32
N LEU A 108 8.45 -37.76 10.96
CA LEU A 108 9.63 -38.60 11.25
C LEU A 108 10.88 -38.07 10.56
N LEU A 109 10.77 -37.63 9.31
CA LEU A 109 11.88 -37.02 8.57
C LEU A 109 12.34 -35.72 9.23
N ALA A 110 11.41 -34.87 9.63
CA ALA A 110 11.70 -33.60 10.29
C ALA A 110 12.42 -33.82 11.64
N LYS A 111 11.88 -34.70 12.48
CA LYS A 111 12.46 -35.06 13.80
C LYS A 111 13.85 -35.73 13.67
N SER A 112 14.11 -36.42 12.59
CA SER A 112 15.41 -37.07 12.33
C SER A 112 16.48 -36.13 11.72
N GLY A 113 16.22 -34.83 11.67
CA GLY A 113 17.13 -33.81 11.12
C GLY A 113 17.21 -33.81 9.59
N LYS A 114 16.36 -34.56 8.89
CA LYS A 114 16.34 -34.66 7.42
C LYS A 114 15.42 -33.60 6.81
N GLY A 115 15.59 -32.33 7.17
CA GLY A 115 14.68 -31.22 6.85
C GLY A 115 14.38 -31.07 5.35
N VAL A 116 15.37 -31.22 4.46
CA VAL A 116 15.16 -31.15 3.00
C VAL A 116 14.25 -32.28 2.51
N LYS A 117 14.41 -33.49 3.03
CA LYS A 117 13.55 -34.63 2.67
C LYS A 117 12.13 -34.43 3.23
N ALA A 118 12.02 -33.90 4.46
CA ALA A 118 10.74 -33.56 5.06
C ALA A 118 9.99 -32.50 4.25
N PHE A 119 10.69 -31.47 3.79
CA PHE A 119 10.11 -30.40 2.96
C PHE A 119 9.59 -30.97 1.63
N ARG A 120 10.39 -31.78 0.92
CA ARG A 120 9.94 -32.42 -0.31
C ARG A 120 8.72 -33.31 -0.10
N ALA A 121 8.75 -34.15 0.91
CA ALA A 121 7.61 -35.02 1.25
C ALA A 121 6.36 -34.21 1.62
N ALA A 122 6.52 -33.07 2.31
CA ALA A 122 5.41 -32.17 2.61
C ALA A 122 4.79 -31.57 1.34
N LEU A 123 5.60 -31.17 0.35
CA LEU A 123 5.11 -30.64 -0.92
C LEU A 123 4.37 -31.68 -1.78
N GLU A 124 4.53 -32.98 -1.52
CA GLU A 124 3.77 -34.05 -2.19
C GLU A 124 2.36 -34.24 -1.60
N LEU A 125 2.14 -33.84 -0.35
CA LEU A 125 0.90 -34.09 0.39
C LEU A 125 -0.37 -33.56 -0.33
N PRO A 126 -0.40 -32.38 -0.97
CA PRO A 126 -1.60 -31.90 -1.67
C PRO A 126 -2.04 -32.88 -2.76
N ALA A 127 -1.09 -33.45 -3.53
CA ALA A 127 -1.41 -34.43 -4.57
C ALA A 127 -1.87 -35.78 -3.99
N ILE A 128 -1.26 -36.21 -2.88
CA ILE A 128 -1.66 -37.47 -2.18
C ILE A 128 -3.07 -37.33 -1.64
N ALA A 129 -3.39 -36.22 -0.98
CA ALA A 129 -4.68 -35.95 -0.40
C ALA A 129 -5.78 -35.86 -1.47
N PHE A 130 -5.50 -35.16 -2.58
CA PHE A 130 -6.42 -35.11 -3.72
C PHE A 130 -6.67 -36.50 -4.32
N ALA A 131 -5.61 -37.26 -4.57
CA ALA A 131 -5.72 -38.61 -5.16
C ALA A 131 -6.52 -39.59 -4.24
N GLU A 132 -6.48 -39.37 -2.93
CA GLU A 132 -7.23 -40.21 -1.98
C GLU A 132 -8.70 -39.77 -1.82
N THR A 133 -8.96 -38.47 -1.82
CA THR A 133 -10.26 -37.91 -1.40
C THR A 133 -11.07 -37.32 -2.55
N GLY A 134 -10.44 -36.94 -3.65
CA GLY A 134 -11.04 -36.16 -4.75
C GLY A 134 -11.25 -34.66 -4.40
N LEU A 135 -10.92 -34.24 -3.16
CA LEU A 135 -11.08 -32.86 -2.73
C LEU A 135 -9.87 -32.02 -3.14
N LYS A 136 -10.10 -30.90 -3.82
CA LYS A 136 -9.02 -30.06 -4.36
C LYS A 136 -8.46 -29.12 -3.31
N PRO A 137 -7.13 -29.15 -3.05
CA PRO A 137 -6.51 -28.25 -2.08
C PRO A 137 -6.31 -26.85 -2.64
N VAL A 138 -6.58 -25.83 -1.79
CA VAL A 138 -6.21 -24.45 -2.00
C VAL A 138 -5.14 -24.10 -0.96
N VAL A 139 -3.88 -24.15 -1.37
CA VAL A 139 -2.72 -23.94 -0.49
C VAL A 139 -2.36 -22.46 -0.47
N MET A 140 -2.41 -21.86 0.71
CA MET A 140 -2.13 -20.45 0.95
C MET A 140 -0.86 -20.32 1.79
N ILE A 141 0.22 -19.78 1.20
CA ILE A 141 1.52 -19.60 1.85
C ILE A 141 1.72 -18.09 2.13
N ASP A 142 1.56 -17.71 3.38
CA ASP A 142 1.71 -16.32 3.82
C ASP A 142 3.19 -16.01 4.10
N GLU A 143 3.66 -14.82 3.67
CA GLU A 143 5.05 -14.37 3.73
C GLU A 143 6.02 -15.38 3.05
N PHE A 144 5.66 -15.83 1.84
CA PHE A 144 6.37 -16.91 1.12
C PHE A 144 7.84 -16.59 0.79
N ASP A 145 8.19 -15.32 0.67
CA ASP A 145 9.55 -14.86 0.43
C ASP A 145 10.52 -15.27 1.55
N LYS A 146 10.02 -15.45 2.79
CA LYS A 146 10.82 -15.96 3.92
C LYS A 146 11.29 -17.40 3.75
N LEU A 147 10.75 -18.15 2.79
CA LEU A 147 11.27 -19.49 2.45
C LEU A 147 12.76 -19.44 2.07
N ASP A 148 13.22 -18.34 1.46
CA ASP A 148 14.63 -18.15 1.07
C ASP A 148 15.60 -18.32 2.26
N GLY A 149 15.18 -17.96 3.48
CA GLY A 149 15.96 -18.07 4.72
C GLY A 149 15.96 -19.46 5.37
N LEU A 150 15.24 -20.46 4.82
CA LEU A 150 15.09 -21.76 5.49
C LEU A 150 16.23 -22.77 5.22
N GLY A 151 17.28 -22.37 4.48
CA GLY A 151 18.52 -23.15 4.37
C GLY A 151 18.54 -24.21 3.27
N ILE A 152 17.73 -24.08 2.22
CA ILE A 152 17.86 -24.84 0.97
C ILE A 152 18.33 -23.91 -0.14
N GLN A 153 19.36 -24.29 -0.86
CA GLN A 153 19.73 -23.65 -2.11
C GLN A 153 18.61 -23.88 -3.13
N ASP A 154 18.18 -22.81 -3.81
CA ASP A 154 17.12 -22.83 -4.84
C ASP A 154 15.77 -23.40 -4.37
N ILE A 155 15.36 -23.08 -3.13
CA ILE A 155 14.09 -23.54 -2.54
C ILE A 155 12.86 -23.24 -3.44
N PHE A 156 12.87 -22.11 -4.14
CA PHE A 156 11.78 -21.73 -5.04
C PHE A 156 11.75 -22.57 -6.32
N ALA A 157 12.91 -22.95 -6.86
CA ALA A 157 12.96 -23.88 -7.98
C ALA A 157 12.43 -25.26 -7.57
N GLU A 158 12.72 -25.70 -6.34
CA GLU A 158 12.17 -26.93 -5.79
C GLU A 158 10.65 -26.84 -5.62
N LEU A 159 10.14 -25.80 -4.98
CA LEU A 159 8.69 -25.53 -4.84
C LEU A 159 8.00 -25.46 -6.21
N GLY A 160 8.63 -24.81 -7.19
CA GLY A 160 8.13 -24.66 -8.55
C GLY A 160 7.86 -25.99 -9.26
N LYS A 161 8.72 -27.00 -9.05
CA LYS A 161 8.55 -28.35 -9.62
C LYS A 161 7.23 -28.98 -9.18
N TYR A 162 6.91 -28.90 -7.88
CA TYR A 162 5.67 -29.44 -7.32
C TYR A 162 4.45 -28.66 -7.80
N ILE A 163 4.53 -27.31 -7.76
CA ILE A 163 3.44 -26.47 -8.26
C ILE A 163 3.13 -26.78 -9.73
N MET A 164 4.15 -27.01 -10.55
CA MET A 164 3.97 -27.26 -12.00
C MET A 164 3.19 -28.54 -12.27
N VAL A 165 3.43 -29.61 -11.53
CA VAL A 165 2.79 -30.91 -11.76
C VAL A 165 1.43 -31.07 -11.10
N GLN A 166 1.15 -30.35 -10.01
CA GLN A 166 -0.09 -30.46 -9.24
C GLN A 166 -1.23 -29.62 -9.85
N LYS A 167 -1.84 -30.13 -10.92
CA LYS A 167 -2.89 -29.42 -11.68
C LYS A 167 -4.19 -29.20 -10.90
N ASP A 168 -4.46 -30.06 -9.91
CA ASP A 168 -5.67 -30.01 -9.06
C ASP A 168 -5.47 -29.22 -7.75
N THR A 169 -4.31 -28.56 -7.59
CA THR A 169 -3.99 -27.71 -6.44
C THR A 169 -3.82 -26.27 -6.88
N MET A 170 -4.52 -25.33 -6.24
CA MET A 170 -4.30 -23.89 -6.41
C MET A 170 -3.36 -23.40 -5.31
N TYR A 171 -2.37 -22.61 -5.72
CA TYR A 171 -1.48 -21.95 -4.78
C TYR A 171 -1.77 -20.45 -4.75
N ILE A 172 -1.90 -19.91 -3.53
CA ILE A 172 -1.96 -18.48 -3.26
C ILE A 172 -0.76 -18.15 -2.38
N VAL A 173 0.07 -17.23 -2.80
CA VAL A 173 1.23 -16.79 -2.03
C VAL A 173 1.09 -15.32 -1.66
N THR A 174 1.55 -14.93 -0.47
CA THR A 174 1.59 -13.51 -0.09
C THR A 174 2.99 -13.09 0.30
N SER A 175 3.31 -11.80 0.13
CA SER A 175 4.56 -11.21 0.60
C SER A 175 4.40 -9.74 0.93
N SER A 176 5.11 -9.32 1.98
CA SER A 176 5.27 -7.91 2.36
C SER A 176 6.45 -7.24 1.64
N ARG A 177 7.37 -8.00 1.07
CA ARG A 177 8.57 -7.54 0.35
C ARG A 177 8.33 -7.53 -1.15
N ILE A 178 7.68 -6.47 -1.64
CA ILE A 178 7.18 -6.37 -3.03
C ILE A 178 8.26 -6.64 -4.07
N LYS A 179 9.45 -6.01 -3.94
CA LYS A 179 10.56 -6.17 -4.89
C LYS A 179 11.06 -7.61 -4.91
N GLN A 180 11.38 -8.17 -3.74
CA GLN A 180 11.85 -9.54 -3.60
C GLN A 180 10.81 -10.56 -4.11
N ALA A 181 9.53 -10.35 -3.80
CA ALA A 181 8.46 -11.22 -4.29
C ALA A 181 8.37 -11.21 -5.82
N ARG A 182 8.49 -10.04 -6.46
CA ARG A 182 8.51 -9.92 -7.92
C ARG A 182 9.72 -10.63 -8.54
N GLU A 183 10.90 -10.47 -7.96
CA GLU A 183 12.13 -11.17 -8.39
C GLU A 183 11.97 -12.70 -8.27
N ILE A 184 11.44 -13.18 -7.14
CA ILE A 184 11.18 -14.62 -6.94
C ILE A 184 10.19 -15.13 -8.02
N LEU A 185 9.10 -14.43 -8.25
CA LEU A 185 8.06 -14.85 -9.20
C LEU A 185 8.53 -14.80 -10.65
N SER A 186 9.34 -13.79 -11.04
CA SER A 186 9.80 -13.63 -12.41
C SER A 186 11.06 -14.46 -12.75
N GLU A 187 11.97 -14.65 -11.78
CA GLU A 187 13.26 -15.27 -12.02
C GLU A 187 13.35 -16.68 -11.44
N LYS A 188 13.13 -16.83 -10.12
CA LYS A 188 13.30 -18.10 -9.41
C LYS A 188 12.15 -19.09 -9.68
N LEU A 189 10.95 -18.60 -9.94
CA LEU A 189 9.79 -19.39 -10.37
C LEU A 189 9.52 -19.23 -11.89
N SER A 190 10.53 -18.90 -12.67
CA SER A 190 10.45 -18.64 -14.11
C SER A 190 9.84 -19.79 -14.92
N LEU A 191 10.04 -21.05 -14.52
CA LEU A 191 9.38 -22.23 -15.10
C LEU A 191 7.84 -22.18 -14.97
N LEU A 192 7.33 -21.34 -14.07
CA LEU A 192 5.90 -21.08 -13.85
C LEU A 192 5.45 -19.76 -14.48
N PHE A 193 6.21 -19.22 -15.45
CA PHE A 193 5.87 -17.96 -16.12
C PHE A 193 4.44 -17.99 -16.62
N GLY A 194 3.62 -17.02 -16.16
CA GLY A 194 2.18 -16.98 -16.45
C GLY A 194 1.29 -17.86 -15.55
N ASN A 195 1.86 -18.70 -14.66
CA ASN A 195 1.05 -19.51 -13.74
C ASN A 195 0.66 -18.75 -12.46
N PHE A 196 1.32 -17.63 -12.14
CA PHE A 196 0.91 -16.75 -11.05
C PHE A 196 0.35 -15.45 -11.60
N GLU A 197 -0.89 -15.16 -11.23
CA GLU A 197 -1.47 -13.84 -11.41
C GLU A 197 -1.07 -12.96 -10.23
N VAL A 198 -0.38 -11.86 -10.52
CA VAL A 198 0.13 -10.97 -9.47
C VAL A 198 -0.92 -9.90 -9.18
N CYS A 199 -1.39 -9.87 -7.94
CA CYS A 199 -2.30 -8.87 -7.40
C CYS A 199 -1.57 -7.98 -6.40
N GLU A 200 -1.56 -6.68 -6.63
CA GLU A 200 -0.99 -5.73 -5.68
C GLU A 200 -2.06 -5.24 -4.72
N LEU A 201 -1.87 -5.53 -3.43
CA LEU A 201 -2.70 -5.03 -2.36
C LEU A 201 -2.02 -3.79 -1.76
N GLY A 202 -2.40 -2.60 -2.24
CA GLY A 202 -1.94 -1.32 -1.69
C GLY A 202 -2.70 -0.89 -0.43
N THR A 203 -2.45 0.34 -0.01
CA THR A 203 -3.29 1.05 0.96
C THR A 203 -4.65 1.36 0.35
N PHE A 204 -5.63 1.78 1.16
CA PHE A 204 -6.91 2.25 0.64
C PHE A 204 -6.73 3.57 -0.11
N ASP A 205 -7.48 3.77 -1.18
CA ASP A 205 -7.61 5.11 -1.74
C ASP A 205 -8.36 6.04 -0.77
N ILE A 206 -8.42 7.32 -1.09
CA ILE A 206 -9.00 8.31 -0.16
C ILE A 206 -10.48 8.04 0.14
N ASN A 207 -11.25 7.56 -0.84
CA ASN A 207 -12.67 7.29 -0.69
C ASN A 207 -12.89 6.00 0.13
N GLU A 208 -12.14 4.95 -0.21
CA GLU A 208 -12.12 3.70 0.57
C GLU A 208 -11.69 3.97 2.02
N ALA A 209 -10.65 4.80 2.23
CA ALA A 209 -10.16 5.16 3.55
C ALA A 209 -11.20 5.94 4.36
N CYS A 210 -11.87 6.92 3.75
CA CYS A 210 -12.97 7.64 4.38
C CYS A 210 -14.14 6.69 4.74
N GLY A 211 -14.53 5.81 3.83
CA GLY A 211 -15.56 4.80 4.09
C GLY A 211 -15.16 3.81 5.19
N PHE A 212 -13.88 3.42 5.24
CA PHE A 212 -13.34 2.60 6.33
C PHE A 212 -13.47 3.31 7.68
N ILE A 213 -13.09 4.59 7.76
CA ILE A 213 -13.22 5.41 8.96
C ILE A 213 -14.68 5.47 9.42
N ASP A 214 -15.61 5.77 8.51
CA ASP A 214 -17.04 5.83 8.81
C ASP A 214 -17.59 4.48 9.28
N SER A 215 -17.11 3.37 8.72
CA SER A 215 -17.51 2.02 9.13
C SER A 215 -17.02 1.63 10.53
N ARG A 216 -15.88 2.18 10.96
CA ARG A 216 -15.28 1.91 12.28
C ARG A 216 -15.88 2.76 13.38
N LEU A 217 -16.17 4.02 13.08
CA LEU A 217 -16.80 4.96 14.01
C LEU A 217 -18.33 4.89 13.94
N SER A 218 -18.89 3.72 14.23
CA SER A 218 -20.33 3.42 14.07
C SER A 218 -21.26 4.33 14.88
N SER A 219 -20.82 4.83 16.04
CA SER A 219 -21.60 5.68 16.96
C SER A 219 -21.23 7.17 16.88
N ARG A 220 -20.16 7.51 16.17
CA ARG A 220 -19.58 8.86 16.15
C ARG A 220 -19.17 9.24 14.72
N LYS A 221 -19.16 10.54 14.42
CA LYS A 221 -18.73 11.03 13.10
C LYS A 221 -17.58 12.01 13.24
N LEU A 222 -16.54 11.81 12.44
CA LEU A 222 -15.53 12.83 12.21
C LEU A 222 -16.09 13.88 11.22
N PRO A 223 -15.87 15.19 11.46
CA PRO A 223 -16.05 16.20 10.43
C PRO A 223 -15.32 15.80 9.14
N PRO A 224 -15.87 16.10 7.95
CA PRO A 224 -15.28 15.68 6.67
C PRO A 224 -13.80 16.02 6.53
N GLU A 225 -13.40 17.23 6.93
CA GLU A 225 -12.03 17.72 6.88
C GLU A 225 -11.07 16.93 7.79
N LEU A 226 -11.52 16.52 8.98
CA LEU A 226 -10.73 15.69 9.89
C LEU A 226 -10.66 14.22 9.44
N ARG A 227 -11.74 13.72 8.85
CA ARG A 227 -11.79 12.40 8.24
C ARG A 227 -10.81 12.29 7.07
N GLU A 228 -10.84 13.28 6.17
CA GLU A 228 -9.90 13.37 5.05
C GLU A 228 -8.46 13.55 5.54
N PHE A 229 -8.26 14.31 6.61
CA PHE A 229 -6.94 14.44 7.24
C PHE A 229 -6.43 13.07 7.71
N VAL A 230 -7.21 12.31 8.48
CA VAL A 230 -6.80 10.97 8.97
C VAL A 230 -6.49 10.06 7.79
N ALA A 231 -7.35 10.01 6.78
CA ALA A 231 -7.15 9.19 5.59
C ALA A 231 -5.87 9.57 4.83
N SER A 232 -5.63 10.86 4.62
CA SER A 232 -4.46 11.39 3.91
C SER A 232 -3.16 11.24 4.72
N PHE A 233 -3.18 11.54 6.03
CA PHE A 233 -2.01 11.43 6.89
C PHE A 233 -1.53 9.99 7.05
N THR A 234 -2.47 9.06 7.17
CA THR A 234 -2.17 7.62 7.25
C THR A 234 -1.93 6.97 5.89
N ASP A 235 -2.04 7.75 4.79
CA ASP A 235 -1.94 7.25 3.41
C ASP A 235 -2.91 6.07 3.15
N GLY A 236 -4.10 6.09 3.76
CA GLY A 236 -5.06 5.00 3.70
C GLY A 236 -4.57 3.67 4.26
N HIS A 237 -3.55 3.68 5.13
CA HIS A 237 -2.96 2.45 5.68
C HIS A 237 -3.88 1.84 6.75
N PRO A 238 -4.46 0.63 6.52
CA PRO A 238 -5.48 0.07 7.39
C PRO A 238 -5.06 -0.03 8.86
N PHE A 239 -3.83 -0.50 9.13
CA PHE A 239 -3.31 -0.65 10.48
C PHE A 239 -3.17 0.69 11.21
N TYR A 240 -2.72 1.75 10.54
CA TYR A 240 -2.59 3.06 11.16
C TYR A 240 -3.95 3.66 11.45
N MET A 241 -4.87 3.61 10.50
CA MET A 241 -6.24 4.07 10.70
C MET A 241 -6.92 3.31 11.84
N ASP A 242 -6.88 1.98 11.82
CA ASP A 242 -7.49 1.13 12.87
C ASP A 242 -6.91 1.44 14.26
N SER A 243 -5.59 1.66 14.34
CA SER A 243 -4.92 2.04 15.59
C SER A 243 -5.43 3.36 16.17
N VAL A 244 -5.63 4.37 15.31
CA VAL A 244 -6.16 5.68 15.70
C VAL A 244 -7.63 5.56 16.08
N LEU A 245 -8.45 4.91 15.25
CA LEU A 245 -9.89 4.80 15.46
C LEU A 245 -10.23 3.98 16.71
N LEU A 246 -9.53 2.88 16.98
CA LEU A 246 -9.71 2.10 18.20
C LEU A 246 -9.32 2.87 19.46
N SER A 247 -8.29 3.74 19.40
CA SER A 247 -7.98 4.63 20.52
C SER A 247 -9.06 5.68 20.74
N MET A 248 -9.64 6.23 19.65
CA MET A 248 -10.78 7.15 19.74
C MET A 248 -12.02 6.49 20.36
N GLU A 249 -12.35 5.29 19.92
CA GLU A 249 -13.50 4.52 20.42
C GLU A 249 -13.37 4.19 21.92
N LYS A 250 -12.18 3.80 22.37
CA LYS A 250 -11.91 3.52 23.79
C LYS A 250 -12.10 4.73 24.69
N ARG A 251 -11.84 5.94 24.16
CA ARG A 251 -12.03 7.21 24.89
C ARG A 251 -13.48 7.66 24.90
N ALA A 252 -14.30 7.14 23.98
CA ALA A 252 -15.63 7.67 23.72
C ALA A 252 -16.56 7.65 24.94
N GLY A 253 -16.52 6.66 25.82
CA GLY A 253 -17.33 6.60 27.04
C GLY A 253 -18.70 7.27 26.89
N ASN A 254 -18.93 8.36 27.65
CA ASN A 254 -20.15 9.19 27.59
C ASN A 254 -19.96 10.50 26.78
N LEU A 255 -18.97 10.59 25.89
CA LEU A 255 -18.69 11.80 25.12
C LEU A 255 -19.67 12.02 23.95
N ALA A 256 -19.74 13.27 23.48
CA ALA A 256 -20.65 13.69 22.41
C ALA A 256 -20.51 12.87 21.11
N ALA A 257 -21.57 12.81 20.32
CA ALA A 257 -21.63 12.08 19.05
C ALA A 257 -20.68 12.63 17.95
N SER A 258 -20.17 13.87 18.09
CA SER A 258 -19.22 14.48 17.18
C SER A 258 -17.82 14.53 17.80
N CYS A 259 -16.81 14.14 17.02
CA CYS A 259 -15.42 14.25 17.39
C CYS A 259 -14.87 15.64 17.04
N HIS A 260 -14.06 16.20 17.91
CA HIS A 260 -13.41 17.50 17.70
C HIS A 260 -11.90 17.32 17.46
N LYS A 261 -11.28 18.36 16.89
CA LYS A 261 -9.85 18.40 16.61
C LYS A 261 -8.99 18.03 17.84
N ASP A 262 -9.32 18.57 19.01
CA ASP A 262 -8.56 18.33 20.25
C ASP A 262 -8.57 16.86 20.67
N GLU A 263 -9.67 16.17 20.43
CA GLU A 263 -9.78 14.73 20.66
C GLU A 263 -8.87 13.95 19.70
N LEU A 264 -8.82 14.35 18.44
CA LEU A 264 -7.93 13.74 17.45
C LEU A 264 -6.45 13.98 17.82
N VAL A 265 -6.08 15.20 18.25
CA VAL A 265 -4.74 15.52 18.77
C VAL A 265 -4.39 14.64 19.97
N ASN A 266 -5.31 14.47 20.92
CA ASN A 266 -5.12 13.60 22.07
C ASN A 266 -4.94 12.13 21.67
N THR A 267 -5.70 11.67 20.67
CA THR A 267 -5.60 10.30 20.13
C THR A 267 -4.24 10.06 19.47
N PHE A 268 -3.76 11.01 18.67
CA PHE A 268 -2.42 10.89 18.09
C PHE A 268 -1.32 10.99 19.17
N THR A 269 -1.52 11.77 20.22
CA THR A 269 -0.60 11.82 21.35
C THR A 269 -0.49 10.44 22.01
N GLU A 270 -1.62 9.80 22.29
CA GLU A 270 -1.65 8.46 22.89
C GLU A 270 -1.04 7.39 21.96
N THR A 271 -1.32 7.45 20.67
CA THR A 271 -0.88 6.41 19.74
C THR A 271 0.56 6.56 19.27
N LEU A 272 1.02 7.81 19.02
CA LEU A 272 2.33 8.10 18.43
C LEU A 272 3.38 8.56 19.44
N PHE A 273 2.99 9.30 20.51
CA PHE A 273 3.95 9.89 21.44
C PHE A 273 4.15 9.05 22.70
N ASP A 274 3.08 8.54 23.31
CA ASP A 274 3.18 7.74 24.52
C ASP A 274 4.00 6.46 24.30
N SER A 275 4.83 6.09 25.27
CA SER A 275 5.70 4.91 25.19
C SER A 275 4.92 3.59 25.03
N LYS A 276 3.67 3.55 25.50
CA LYS A 276 2.74 2.43 25.33
C LYS A 276 1.88 2.55 24.07
N GLY A 277 2.00 3.66 23.34
CA GLY A 277 1.27 3.90 22.10
C GLY A 277 1.64 2.89 21.03
N ILE A 278 0.63 2.32 20.37
CA ILE A 278 0.84 1.21 19.45
C ILE A 278 1.70 1.59 18.25
N LEU A 279 1.48 2.77 17.68
CA LEU A 279 2.28 3.27 16.55
C LEU A 279 3.69 3.67 17.01
N ASN A 280 3.83 4.20 18.24
CA ASN A 280 5.13 4.48 18.81
C ASN A 280 5.97 3.20 18.99
N GLN A 281 5.37 2.14 19.54
CA GLN A 281 6.04 0.85 19.68
C GLN A 281 6.40 0.24 18.32
N HIS A 282 5.47 0.30 17.36
CA HIS A 282 5.72 -0.18 16.01
C HIS A 282 6.92 0.52 15.36
N PHE A 283 6.95 1.85 15.36
CA PHE A 283 8.04 2.60 14.76
C PHE A 283 9.36 2.48 15.54
N SER A 284 9.28 2.28 16.85
CA SER A 284 10.48 2.01 17.66
C SER A 284 11.13 0.67 17.26
N VAL A 285 10.35 -0.35 16.97
CA VAL A 285 10.87 -1.63 16.45
C VAL A 285 11.50 -1.42 15.07
N VAL A 286 10.81 -0.72 14.17
CA VAL A 286 11.32 -0.44 12.81
C VAL A 286 12.67 0.29 12.86
N ILE A 287 12.81 1.30 13.72
CA ILE A 287 14.07 2.05 13.81
C ILE A 287 15.19 1.20 14.40
N THR A 288 14.89 0.36 15.41
CA THR A 288 15.87 -0.55 16.02
C THR A 288 16.42 -1.55 14.99
N GLU A 289 15.57 -2.10 14.13
CA GLU A 289 16.02 -3.00 13.05
C GLU A 289 17.02 -2.31 12.10
N PHE A 290 16.84 -1.04 11.79
CA PHE A 290 17.80 -0.27 10.99
C PHE A 290 19.07 0.06 11.76
N GLU A 291 18.99 0.35 13.06
CA GLU A 291 20.15 0.61 13.92
C GLU A 291 21.03 -0.64 14.08
N ASP A 292 20.43 -1.79 14.19
CA ASP A 292 21.14 -3.09 14.25
C ASP A 292 21.88 -3.39 12.95
N LEU A 293 21.33 -2.95 11.81
CA LEU A 293 22.00 -3.09 10.51
C LEU A 293 23.12 -2.06 10.31
N ASP A 294 22.82 -0.79 10.51
CA ASP A 294 23.77 0.32 10.42
C ASP A 294 23.16 1.60 11.04
N ARG A 295 23.66 2.02 12.19
CA ARG A 295 23.17 3.24 12.91
C ARG A 295 23.15 4.51 12.05
N ARG A 296 23.99 4.57 11.00
CA ARG A 296 24.00 5.72 10.07
C ARG A 296 22.73 5.82 9.23
N MET A 297 21.97 4.72 9.07
CA MET A 297 20.65 4.74 8.40
C MET A 297 19.67 5.65 9.13
N THR A 298 19.66 5.60 10.46
CA THR A 298 18.83 6.49 11.29
C THR A 298 19.19 7.95 11.08
N SER A 299 20.48 8.28 10.97
CA SER A 299 20.92 9.66 10.68
C SER A 299 20.43 10.14 9.30
N VAL A 300 20.42 9.28 8.30
CA VAL A 300 19.88 9.57 6.96
C VAL A 300 18.35 9.78 7.02
N LEU A 301 17.62 8.94 7.74
CA LEU A 301 16.17 9.07 7.94
C LEU A 301 15.80 10.36 8.67
N LEU A 302 16.57 10.74 9.69
CA LEU A 302 16.40 12.01 10.40
C LEU A 302 16.68 13.22 9.49
N ALA A 303 17.70 13.15 8.64
CA ALA A 303 17.97 14.20 7.66
C ALA A 303 16.80 14.36 6.68
N LEU A 304 16.23 13.25 6.18
CA LEU A 304 15.05 13.26 5.33
C LEU A 304 13.84 13.86 6.03
N SER A 305 13.54 13.44 7.27
CA SER A 305 12.40 13.93 8.07
C SER A 305 12.53 15.41 8.43
N SER A 306 13.74 15.96 8.49
CA SER A 306 13.99 17.39 8.67
C SER A 306 13.80 18.23 7.40
N GLY A 307 13.54 17.59 6.24
CA GLY A 307 13.28 18.26 4.96
C GLY A 307 14.43 18.22 3.95
N ALA A 308 15.57 17.59 4.25
CA ALA A 308 16.63 17.36 3.28
C ALA A 308 16.17 16.33 2.25
N LYS A 309 16.10 16.71 0.97
CA LYS A 309 15.55 15.83 -0.09
C LYS A 309 16.55 15.48 -1.18
N LYS A 310 17.61 16.26 -1.34
CA LYS A 310 18.67 16.00 -2.32
C LYS A 310 19.86 15.32 -1.63
N LEU A 311 20.54 14.43 -2.34
CA LEU A 311 21.69 13.69 -1.79
C LEU A 311 22.75 14.60 -1.13
N VAL A 312 22.97 15.80 -1.68
CA VAL A 312 23.94 16.76 -1.10
C VAL A 312 23.48 17.27 0.25
N ASP A 313 22.19 17.62 0.37
CA ASP A 313 21.60 18.14 1.61
C ASP A 313 21.51 17.06 2.68
N ILE A 314 21.11 15.83 2.29
CA ILE A 314 21.05 14.66 3.15
C ILE A 314 22.44 14.35 3.70
N ALA A 315 23.47 14.31 2.87
CA ALA A 315 24.85 14.08 3.28
C ALA A 315 25.36 15.14 4.27
N ALA A 316 25.05 16.42 4.01
CA ALA A 316 25.42 17.53 4.87
C ALA A 316 24.73 17.46 6.24
N VAL A 317 23.40 17.28 6.27
CA VAL A 317 22.60 17.23 7.51
C VAL A 317 22.94 15.99 8.33
N SER A 318 23.10 14.82 7.70
CA SER A 318 23.47 13.58 8.40
C SER A 318 24.94 13.52 8.81
N ARG A 319 25.77 14.45 8.36
CA ARG A 319 27.23 14.46 8.56
C ARG A 319 27.93 13.21 8.03
N ILE A 320 27.43 12.66 6.93
CA ILE A 320 27.94 11.45 6.26
C ILE A 320 28.49 11.86 4.91
N LYS A 321 29.58 11.23 4.46
CA LYS A 321 30.15 11.50 3.14
C LYS A 321 29.15 11.12 2.03
N LYS A 322 29.07 11.93 0.97
CA LYS A 322 28.12 11.76 -0.12
C LYS A 322 28.06 10.34 -0.72
N PRO A 323 29.18 9.64 -1.01
CA PRO A 323 29.12 8.25 -1.51
C PRO A 323 28.51 7.26 -0.50
N GLU A 324 28.83 7.44 0.78
CA GLU A 324 28.28 6.61 1.87
C GLU A 324 26.79 6.86 2.05
N ALA A 325 26.35 8.14 2.04
CA ALA A 325 24.95 8.50 2.12
C ALA A 325 24.16 7.92 0.93
N ALA A 326 24.73 7.90 -0.27
CA ALA A 326 24.11 7.26 -1.44
C ALA A 326 23.93 5.74 -1.23
N ALA A 327 24.94 5.05 -0.72
CA ALA A 327 24.86 3.62 -0.44
C ALA A 327 23.83 3.29 0.66
N LEU A 328 23.70 4.13 1.68
CA LEU A 328 22.70 3.97 2.73
C LEU A 328 21.27 4.22 2.19
N LEU A 329 21.11 5.22 1.33
CA LEU A 329 19.82 5.47 0.67
C LEU A 329 19.37 4.29 -0.19
N GLU A 330 20.26 3.66 -0.95
CA GLU A 330 19.91 2.45 -1.72
C GLU A 330 19.45 1.31 -0.79
N LYS A 331 20.10 1.11 0.36
CA LYS A 331 19.67 0.12 1.36
C LYS A 331 18.32 0.45 2.01
N LEU A 332 17.90 1.73 2.05
CA LEU A 332 16.59 2.17 2.55
C LEU A 332 15.51 2.12 1.46
N ILE A 333 15.91 2.18 0.18
CA ILE A 333 14.98 2.03 -0.95
C ILE A 333 14.53 0.57 -1.11
N ASP A 334 15.44 -0.39 -0.91
CA ASP A 334 15.13 -1.83 -1.08
C ASP A 334 13.95 -2.32 -0.23
N PRO A 335 13.86 -2.04 1.08
CA PRO A 335 12.69 -2.39 1.90
C PRO A 335 11.50 -1.45 1.66
N GLY A 336 11.62 -0.43 0.83
CA GLY A 336 10.55 0.50 0.50
C GLY A 336 10.33 1.63 1.51
N MET A 337 11.27 1.88 2.43
CA MET A 337 11.18 2.98 3.41
C MET A 337 11.38 4.35 2.75
N VAL A 338 12.27 4.42 1.77
CA VAL A 338 12.58 5.62 1.01
C VAL A 338 12.20 5.40 -0.46
N SER A 339 11.69 6.42 -1.11
CA SER A 339 11.48 6.47 -2.54
C SER A 339 12.41 7.50 -3.19
N LYS A 340 12.88 7.18 -4.40
CA LYS A 340 13.70 8.07 -5.21
C LYS A 340 12.87 8.57 -6.37
N HIS A 341 12.81 9.88 -6.52
CA HIS A 341 12.10 10.56 -7.59
C HIS A 341 13.07 11.48 -8.34
N GLY A 342 13.83 10.92 -9.27
CA GLY A 342 14.90 11.63 -9.97
C GLY A 342 16.04 12.00 -9.03
N THR A 343 16.18 13.30 -8.73
CA THR A 343 17.22 13.81 -7.80
C THR A 343 16.75 13.91 -6.35
N CYS A 344 15.47 13.64 -6.08
CA CYS A 344 14.86 13.78 -4.76
C CYS A 344 14.58 12.42 -4.10
N TYR A 345 14.79 12.37 -2.78
CA TYR A 345 14.49 11.24 -1.93
C TYR A 345 13.42 11.62 -0.92
N LEU A 346 12.46 10.73 -0.68
CA LEU A 346 11.33 10.95 0.23
C LEU A 346 11.14 9.72 1.12
N ILE A 347 10.82 9.94 2.38
CA ILE A 347 10.25 8.88 3.24
C ILE A 347 8.84 8.59 2.71
N ARG A 348 8.54 7.32 2.42
CA ARG A 348 7.24 6.93 1.87
C ARG A 348 6.12 7.07 2.88
N ASP A 349 6.37 6.62 4.10
CA ASP A 349 5.42 6.60 5.19
C ASP A 349 5.38 7.96 5.89
N LYS A 350 4.27 8.70 5.74
CA LYS A 350 4.10 10.04 6.30
C LYS A 350 3.91 10.05 7.81
N VAL A 351 3.31 9.00 8.36
CA VAL A 351 3.15 8.86 9.82
C VAL A 351 4.51 8.60 10.45
N PHE A 352 5.32 7.73 9.83
CA PHE A 352 6.69 7.48 10.26
C PHE A 352 7.59 8.72 10.13
N GLU A 353 7.49 9.46 9.02
CA GLU A 353 8.20 10.74 8.83
C GLU A 353 7.86 11.74 9.94
N PHE A 354 6.58 11.90 10.25
CA PHE A 354 6.10 12.77 11.33
C PHE A 354 6.60 12.29 12.71
N TRP A 355 6.57 10.97 12.96
CA TRP A 355 7.06 10.37 14.20
C TRP A 355 8.57 10.58 14.37
N LEU A 356 9.37 10.37 13.34
CA LEU A 356 10.83 10.63 13.38
C LEU A 356 11.12 12.07 13.77
N LYS A 357 10.43 13.02 13.14
CA LYS A 357 10.64 14.46 13.37
C LYS A 357 10.20 14.92 14.75
N ASN A 358 9.04 14.48 15.24
CA ASN A 358 8.38 15.06 16.40
C ASN A 358 8.49 14.17 17.67
N VAL A 359 8.76 12.89 17.54
CA VAL A 359 8.87 11.95 18.67
C VAL A 359 10.28 11.45 18.84
N TYR A 360 10.83 10.75 17.84
CA TYR A 360 12.15 10.14 17.94
C TYR A 360 13.25 11.21 18.16
N HIS A 361 13.29 12.23 17.33
CA HIS A 361 14.23 13.34 17.49
C HIS A 361 14.15 14.00 18.87
N SER A 362 12.93 14.18 19.39
CA SER A 362 12.72 14.78 20.71
C SER A 362 13.21 13.90 21.85
N LYS A 363 13.13 12.57 21.72
CA LYS A 363 13.64 11.62 22.72
C LYS A 363 15.16 11.57 22.74
N GLU A 364 15.80 11.54 21.59
CA GLU A 364 17.24 11.38 21.44
C GLU A 364 18.05 12.66 21.75
N PHE A 365 17.53 13.82 21.37
CA PHE A 365 18.32 15.07 21.38
C PHE A 365 17.86 16.09 22.41
N LEU A 366 16.77 15.89 23.14
CA LEU A 366 16.26 16.83 24.15
C LEU A 366 16.28 16.19 25.54
N PHE A 367 17.46 15.77 25.98
CA PHE A 367 17.64 15.11 27.29
C PHE A 367 17.24 16.00 28.49
N ASP A 368 17.46 17.32 28.41
CA ASP A 368 17.23 18.25 29.50
C ASP A 368 15.77 18.68 29.70
N SER A 369 14.88 18.41 28.75
CA SER A 369 13.48 18.76 28.89
C SER A 369 12.67 17.58 29.47
N GLY A 370 11.95 17.83 30.58
CA GLY A 370 11.04 16.84 31.16
C GLY A 370 9.94 16.34 30.18
N TYR A 371 9.15 15.38 30.63
CA TYR A 371 8.07 14.77 29.81
C TYR A 371 7.01 15.79 29.36
N GLU A 372 6.55 16.66 30.29
CA GLU A 372 5.49 17.63 30.01
C GLU A 372 5.82 18.64 28.89
N PRO A 373 7.02 19.25 28.81
CA PRO A 373 7.35 20.10 27.68
C PRO A 373 7.41 19.36 26.34
N LYS A 374 7.80 18.09 26.33
CA LYS A 374 7.86 17.27 25.12
C LYS A 374 6.47 16.92 24.59
N ILE A 375 5.54 16.54 25.48
CA ILE A 375 4.16 16.23 25.11
C ILE A 375 3.41 17.48 24.61
N THR A 376 3.63 18.64 25.27
CA THR A 376 3.05 19.91 24.85
C THR A 376 3.53 20.27 23.44
N ARG A 377 4.83 20.19 23.18
CA ARG A 377 5.42 20.44 21.85
C ARG A 377 4.85 19.49 20.79
N PHE A 378 4.68 18.20 21.12
CA PHE A 378 4.07 17.25 20.20
C PHE A 378 2.64 17.63 19.87
N ARG A 379 1.83 17.98 20.89
CA ARG A 379 0.43 18.41 20.72
C ARG A 379 0.32 19.66 19.86
N ASP A 380 1.16 20.65 20.09
CA ASP A 380 1.21 21.88 19.30
C ASP A 380 1.60 21.59 17.85
N SER A 381 2.59 20.72 17.64
CA SER A 381 3.00 20.29 16.30
C SER A 381 1.89 19.54 15.57
N MET A 382 1.19 18.62 16.24
CA MET A 382 0.08 17.88 15.64
C MET A 382 -1.11 18.79 15.36
N SER A 383 -1.47 19.65 16.29
CA SER A 383 -2.54 20.63 16.13
C SER A 383 -2.28 21.56 14.94
N GLY A 384 -1.07 22.14 14.86
CA GLY A 384 -0.67 22.99 13.74
C GLY A 384 -0.59 22.25 12.42
N PHE A 385 -0.23 20.97 12.43
CA PHE A 385 -0.21 20.13 11.24
C PHE A 385 -1.62 19.86 10.71
N ILE A 386 -2.60 19.60 11.59
CA ILE A 386 -4.02 19.47 11.23
C ILE A 386 -4.54 20.78 10.65
N ASP A 387 -4.31 21.92 11.32
CA ASP A 387 -4.78 23.24 10.87
C ASP A 387 -4.23 23.59 9.49
N SER A 388 -2.94 23.37 9.28
CA SER A 388 -2.31 23.67 7.99
C SER A 388 -2.84 22.74 6.87
N TYR A 389 -3.13 21.48 7.16
CA TYR A 389 -3.77 20.57 6.22
C TYR A 389 -5.18 21.03 5.85
N VAL A 390 -6.02 21.35 6.86
CA VAL A 390 -7.40 21.81 6.64
C VAL A 390 -7.39 23.11 5.83
N LEU A 391 -6.52 24.06 6.18
CA LEU A 391 -6.39 25.33 5.46
C LEU A 391 -5.97 25.09 4.00
N GLU A 392 -4.96 24.25 3.74
CA GLU A 392 -4.53 23.95 2.36
C GLU A 392 -5.65 23.26 1.59
N ASN A 393 -6.36 22.32 2.20
CA ASN A 393 -7.44 21.58 1.57
C ASN A 393 -8.77 22.35 1.49
N SER A 394 -8.93 23.52 2.08
CA SER A 394 -10.07 24.42 1.86
C SER A 394 -9.88 25.36 0.67
N ARG A 395 -8.67 25.47 0.13
CA ARG A 395 -8.33 26.38 -0.98
C ARG A 395 -8.70 25.75 -2.33
N ASP A 396 -8.81 26.60 -3.35
CA ASP A 396 -9.04 26.19 -4.74
C ASP A 396 -7.93 25.27 -5.24
N ARG A 397 -8.29 24.06 -5.67
CA ARG A 397 -7.37 23.02 -6.15
C ARG A 397 -6.59 23.42 -7.42
N VAL A 398 -7.23 24.18 -8.31
CA VAL A 398 -6.62 24.67 -9.54
C VAL A 398 -5.49 25.63 -9.19
N ARG A 399 -5.76 26.58 -8.28
CA ARG A 399 -4.78 27.54 -7.80
C ARG A 399 -3.63 26.87 -7.07
N ILE A 400 -3.91 25.93 -6.17
CA ILE A 400 -2.88 25.14 -5.47
C ILE A 400 -1.97 24.40 -6.46
N THR A 401 -2.56 23.79 -7.49
CA THR A 401 -1.80 23.10 -8.54
C THR A 401 -0.89 24.05 -9.31
N GLY A 402 -1.36 25.25 -9.65
CA GLY A 402 -0.52 26.28 -10.26
C GLY A 402 0.64 26.71 -9.37
N GLU A 403 0.36 27.03 -8.10
CA GLU A 403 1.36 27.38 -7.09
C GLU A 403 2.39 26.28 -6.86
N LEU A 404 1.96 25.02 -6.90
CA LEU A 404 2.85 23.86 -6.78
C LEU A 404 3.90 23.88 -7.89
N PHE A 405 3.49 24.05 -9.15
CA PHE A 405 4.43 24.14 -10.27
C PHE A 405 5.38 25.34 -10.15
N MET A 406 4.88 26.47 -9.66
CA MET A 406 5.69 27.68 -9.45
C MET A 406 6.75 27.50 -8.35
N SER A 407 6.59 26.53 -7.45
CA SER A 407 7.55 26.26 -6.37
C SER A 407 8.85 25.57 -6.83
N PHE A 408 8.84 24.95 -8.01
CA PHE A 408 9.99 24.25 -8.57
C PHE A 408 11.00 25.20 -9.24
N LYS A 409 12.30 24.87 -9.10
CA LYS A 409 13.42 25.70 -9.59
C LYS A 409 14.30 24.96 -10.60
N GLY A 410 13.73 24.04 -11.36
CA GLY A 410 14.46 23.30 -12.40
C GLY A 410 14.85 21.87 -11.96
N GLU A 411 14.15 21.30 -11.00
CA GLU A 411 14.37 19.97 -10.51
C GLU A 411 14.09 18.89 -11.56
N LEU A 412 14.98 17.89 -11.63
CA LEU A 412 14.75 16.65 -12.36
C LEU A 412 14.00 15.68 -11.46
N ILE A 413 12.78 15.35 -11.83
CA ILE A 413 11.86 14.50 -11.08
C ILE A 413 11.49 13.28 -11.93
N GLU A 414 11.31 12.14 -11.28
CA GLU A 414 10.79 10.94 -11.90
C GLU A 414 9.40 10.64 -11.34
N LEU A 415 8.40 10.55 -12.23
CA LEU A 415 7.02 10.22 -11.92
C LEU A 415 6.56 9.09 -12.84
N SER A 416 6.00 8.03 -12.28
CA SER A 416 5.46 6.87 -13.01
C SER A 416 6.44 6.34 -14.08
N GLY A 417 7.74 6.24 -13.70
CA GLY A 417 8.83 5.74 -14.57
C GLY A 417 9.27 6.70 -15.67
N LYS A 418 8.81 7.97 -15.66
CA LYS A 418 9.21 9.00 -16.64
C LYS A 418 9.98 10.11 -15.96
N SER A 419 11.18 10.40 -16.46
CA SER A 419 11.98 11.54 -16.01
C SER A 419 11.46 12.83 -16.63
N LEU A 420 11.28 13.85 -15.80
CA LEU A 420 10.75 15.15 -16.16
C LEU A 420 11.54 16.25 -15.45
N LYS A 421 12.07 17.21 -16.20
CA LYS A 421 12.63 18.44 -15.62
C LYS A 421 11.52 19.48 -15.55
N ILE A 422 11.13 19.88 -14.32
CA ILE A 422 10.17 20.96 -14.11
C ILE A 422 10.94 22.28 -14.15
N PRO A 423 10.69 23.18 -15.12
CA PRO A 423 11.39 24.45 -15.23
C PRO A 423 11.07 25.38 -14.06
N HIS A 424 11.86 26.42 -13.91
CA HIS A 424 11.48 27.54 -13.06
C HIS A 424 10.48 28.43 -13.81
N PHE A 425 9.20 28.34 -13.45
CA PHE A 425 8.15 29.17 -14.02
C PHE A 425 8.13 30.56 -13.35
N LYS A 426 7.82 31.59 -14.13
CA LYS A 426 7.72 32.98 -13.68
C LYS A 426 6.27 33.47 -13.61
N THR A 427 5.40 32.90 -14.44
CA THR A 427 3.98 33.26 -14.49
C THR A 427 3.10 32.02 -14.45
N CYS A 428 1.94 32.16 -13.83
CA CYS A 428 0.89 31.17 -13.77
C CYS A 428 -0.44 31.87 -14.05
N GLU A 429 -1.07 31.55 -15.16
CA GLU A 429 -2.37 32.08 -15.57
C GLU A 429 -3.40 30.96 -15.54
N ILE A 430 -4.56 31.22 -14.95
CA ILE A 430 -5.65 30.26 -14.83
C ILE A 430 -6.84 30.76 -15.64
N GLU A 431 -7.30 29.92 -16.55
CA GLU A 431 -8.46 30.18 -17.39
C GLU A 431 -9.52 29.08 -17.17
N ASN A 432 -10.76 29.47 -16.92
CA ASN A 432 -11.85 28.50 -16.85
C ASN A 432 -12.25 28.06 -18.26
N SER A 433 -12.38 26.77 -18.47
CA SER A 433 -12.96 26.21 -19.70
C SER A 433 -14.44 26.55 -19.81
N ARG A 434 -15.00 26.42 -21.02
CA ARG A 434 -16.45 26.47 -21.23
C ARG A 434 -17.20 25.32 -20.55
N SER A 435 -16.49 24.23 -20.29
CA SER A 435 -17.01 23.06 -19.60
C SER A 435 -16.86 23.24 -18.09
N GLU A 436 -17.95 23.06 -17.35
CA GLU A 436 -17.97 23.15 -15.89
C GLU A 436 -17.03 22.11 -15.25
N GLY A 437 -16.28 22.50 -14.21
CA GLY A 437 -15.32 21.64 -13.53
C GLY A 437 -14.01 21.40 -14.29
N VAL A 438 -13.79 22.10 -15.40
CA VAL A 438 -12.55 22.04 -16.20
C VAL A 438 -11.89 23.41 -16.23
N SER A 439 -10.60 23.46 -15.92
CA SER A 439 -9.79 24.69 -15.96
C SER A 439 -8.46 24.43 -16.66
N TYR A 440 -7.91 25.48 -17.26
CA TYR A 440 -6.58 25.45 -17.88
C TYR A 440 -5.61 26.28 -17.05
N ILE A 441 -4.43 25.77 -16.82
CA ILE A 441 -3.33 26.46 -16.13
C ILE A 441 -2.19 26.61 -17.13
N ASN A 442 -1.82 27.85 -17.44
CA ASN A 442 -0.68 28.18 -18.26
C ASN A 442 0.49 28.59 -17.39
N LEU A 443 1.57 27.88 -17.55
CA LEU A 443 2.81 28.11 -16.82
C LEU A 443 3.87 28.56 -17.81
N SER A 444 4.51 29.72 -17.58
CA SER A 444 5.59 30.18 -18.44
C SER A 444 6.83 30.64 -17.67
N GLY A 445 7.99 30.38 -18.23
CA GLY A 445 9.27 30.79 -17.66
C GLY A 445 10.42 30.59 -18.62
N GLY A 446 11.13 31.68 -18.97
CA GLY A 446 12.18 31.66 -19.99
C GLY A 446 11.66 31.13 -21.33
N ASP A 447 12.34 30.11 -21.90
CA ASP A 447 11.97 29.50 -23.19
C ASP A 447 11.04 28.29 -23.05
N SER A 448 10.32 28.15 -21.95
CA SER A 448 9.49 26.98 -21.64
C SER A 448 8.12 27.39 -21.14
N ALA A 449 7.08 26.92 -21.83
CA ALA A 449 5.71 26.99 -21.34
C ALA A 449 5.10 25.61 -21.21
N TRP A 450 4.24 25.43 -20.21
CA TRP A 450 3.44 24.23 -19.99
C TRP A 450 1.97 24.59 -19.91
N ALA A 451 1.13 23.78 -20.51
CA ALA A 451 -0.31 23.87 -20.32
C ALA A 451 -0.78 22.68 -19.49
N VAL A 452 -1.61 22.94 -18.50
CA VAL A 452 -2.20 21.91 -17.65
C VAL A 452 -3.73 22.02 -17.75
N LEU A 453 -4.40 20.94 -18.12
CA LEU A 453 -5.84 20.79 -17.94
C LEU A 453 -6.07 20.19 -16.55
N PHE A 454 -6.83 20.87 -15.72
CA PHE A 454 -7.28 20.36 -14.44
C PHE A 454 -8.78 20.04 -14.52
N SER A 455 -9.18 18.86 -14.04
CA SER A 455 -10.60 18.47 -14.01
C SER A 455 -10.98 17.77 -12.72
N SER A 456 -12.08 18.21 -12.12
CA SER A 456 -12.77 17.52 -11.01
C SER A 456 -13.86 16.55 -11.48
N ARG A 457 -14.18 16.57 -12.79
CA ARG A 457 -15.24 15.75 -13.43
C ARG A 457 -14.66 14.75 -14.42
N PRO A 458 -15.41 13.67 -14.74
CA PRO A 458 -15.01 12.72 -15.77
C PRO A 458 -14.75 13.41 -17.12
N LEU A 459 -13.61 13.07 -17.75
CA LEU A 459 -13.19 13.65 -19.01
C LEU A 459 -13.70 12.83 -20.19
N LYS A 460 -14.41 13.53 -21.11
CA LYS A 460 -14.92 13.00 -22.38
C LYS A 460 -14.01 13.46 -23.55
N ASP A 461 -14.23 12.90 -24.73
CA ASP A 461 -13.50 13.21 -25.95
C ASP A 461 -13.50 14.72 -26.28
N SER A 462 -14.67 15.37 -26.12
CA SER A 462 -14.83 16.82 -26.35
C SER A 462 -13.86 17.65 -25.51
N HIS A 463 -13.69 17.33 -24.23
CA HIS A 463 -12.80 18.06 -23.33
C HIS A 463 -11.34 17.96 -23.78
N ILE A 464 -10.91 16.81 -24.30
CA ILE A 464 -9.56 16.62 -24.80
C ILE A 464 -9.36 17.34 -26.13
N ILE A 465 -10.36 17.34 -27.02
CA ILE A 465 -10.32 18.07 -28.29
C ILE A 465 -10.22 19.59 -28.04
N ASP A 466 -11.03 20.11 -27.11
CA ASP A 466 -11.00 21.52 -26.72
C ASP A 466 -9.64 21.90 -26.14
N TYR A 467 -9.09 21.05 -25.26
CA TYR A 467 -7.76 21.27 -24.69
C TYR A 467 -6.65 21.23 -25.74
N ILE A 468 -6.70 20.31 -26.69
CA ILE A 468 -5.73 20.27 -27.81
C ILE A 468 -5.85 21.54 -28.66
N SER A 469 -7.09 22.00 -28.93
CA SER A 469 -7.33 23.23 -29.68
C SER A 469 -6.82 24.47 -28.95
N TYR A 470 -7.00 24.51 -27.63
CA TYR A 470 -6.45 25.52 -26.74
C TYR A 470 -4.91 25.54 -26.81
N CYS A 471 -4.27 24.38 -26.68
CA CYS A 471 -2.83 24.25 -26.78
C CYS A 471 -2.26 24.70 -28.16
N ARG A 472 -3.05 24.54 -29.24
CA ARG A 472 -2.64 25.00 -30.59
C ARG A 472 -2.57 26.50 -30.71
N LYS A 473 -3.35 27.26 -29.98
CA LYS A 473 -3.30 28.73 -29.95
C LYS A 473 -2.00 29.26 -29.34
N HIS A 474 -1.37 28.47 -28.46
CA HIS A 474 -0.16 28.84 -27.73
C HIS A 474 1.10 28.15 -28.29
N LYS A 475 1.11 27.77 -29.57
CA LYS A 475 2.07 26.85 -30.22
C LYS A 475 3.56 27.24 -30.18
N GLY A 476 3.93 28.50 -29.94
CA GLY A 476 5.33 28.94 -30.13
C GLY A 476 6.31 28.48 -29.02
N ILE A 477 5.83 28.27 -27.79
CA ILE A 477 6.67 28.11 -26.60
C ILE A 477 6.26 26.86 -25.79
N LEU A 478 5.14 26.18 -26.14
CA LEU A 478 4.57 25.09 -25.37
C LEU A 478 5.39 23.81 -25.50
N LYS A 479 6.10 23.43 -24.43
CA LYS A 479 6.92 22.19 -24.36
C LYS A 479 6.21 20.99 -23.78
N ARG A 480 5.20 21.18 -22.93
CA ARG A 480 4.48 20.09 -22.27
C ARG A 480 2.98 20.36 -22.16
N LYS A 481 2.23 19.29 -22.28
CA LYS A 481 0.78 19.23 -22.07
C LYS A 481 0.50 18.21 -20.98
N ILE A 482 -0.21 18.61 -19.94
CA ILE A 482 -0.49 17.76 -18.76
C ILE A 482 -1.99 17.77 -18.52
N ILE A 483 -2.53 16.66 -18.13
CA ILE A 483 -3.92 16.49 -17.66
C ILE A 483 -3.84 16.04 -16.21
N VAL A 484 -4.45 16.80 -15.30
CA VAL A 484 -4.54 16.47 -13.86
C VAL A 484 -5.99 16.20 -13.53
N THR A 485 -6.28 14.97 -13.08
CA THR A 485 -7.63 14.59 -12.66
C THR A 485 -7.61 13.36 -11.74
N ALA A 486 -8.55 13.29 -10.79
CA ALA A 486 -8.90 12.07 -10.06
C ALA A 486 -10.09 11.34 -10.67
N ALA A 487 -10.84 12.03 -11.54
CA ALA A 487 -12.03 11.47 -12.17
C ALA A 487 -11.68 10.55 -13.35
N GLU A 488 -12.64 9.75 -13.74
CA GLU A 488 -12.48 8.80 -14.85
C GLU A 488 -12.24 9.52 -16.19
N ILE A 489 -11.37 8.96 -17.01
CA ILE A 489 -11.14 9.41 -18.38
C ILE A 489 -11.67 8.34 -19.31
N GLY A 490 -12.58 8.70 -20.21
CA GLY A 490 -13.12 7.79 -21.21
C GLY A 490 -12.02 7.13 -22.07
N ALA A 491 -12.26 5.91 -22.54
CA ALA A 491 -11.25 5.14 -23.29
C ALA A 491 -10.77 5.88 -24.54
N ASN A 492 -11.67 6.47 -25.33
CA ASN A 492 -11.32 7.29 -26.50
C ASN A 492 -10.58 8.58 -26.10
N ALA A 493 -11.03 9.24 -25.02
CA ALA A 493 -10.35 10.43 -24.47
C ALA A 493 -8.89 10.12 -24.07
N LYS A 494 -8.62 8.94 -23.48
CA LYS A 494 -7.25 8.48 -23.19
C LYS A 494 -6.41 8.31 -24.45
N LEU A 495 -6.98 7.74 -25.51
CA LEU A 495 -6.29 7.59 -26.79
C LEU A 495 -5.97 8.94 -27.40
N LEU A 496 -6.94 9.86 -27.47
CA LEU A 496 -6.74 11.23 -27.98
C LEU A 496 -5.65 11.98 -27.18
N ALA A 497 -5.66 11.86 -25.85
CA ALA A 497 -4.64 12.47 -25.01
C ALA A 497 -3.25 11.89 -25.29
N LYS A 498 -3.14 10.57 -25.50
CA LYS A 498 -1.89 9.89 -25.83
C LYS A 498 -1.36 10.33 -27.19
N ASP A 499 -2.22 10.38 -28.22
CA ASP A 499 -1.85 10.83 -29.57
C ASP A 499 -1.40 12.30 -29.57
N ALA A 500 -2.02 13.12 -28.74
CA ALA A 500 -1.61 14.51 -28.53
C ALA A 500 -0.34 14.67 -27.67
N LYS A 501 0.27 13.55 -27.19
CA LYS A 501 1.43 13.53 -26.30
C LYS A 501 1.18 14.28 -24.97
N CYS A 502 -0.03 14.17 -24.43
CA CYS A 502 -0.35 14.66 -23.10
C CYS A 502 0.15 13.68 -22.03
N LEU A 503 0.69 14.21 -20.93
CA LEU A 503 0.93 13.44 -19.72
C LEU A 503 -0.36 13.44 -18.91
N ILE A 504 -0.79 12.28 -18.42
CA ILE A 504 -1.96 12.16 -17.56
C ILE A 504 -1.46 11.87 -16.14
N TRP A 505 -1.83 12.72 -15.20
CA TRP A 505 -1.49 12.62 -13.79
C TRP A 505 -2.75 12.50 -12.95
N GLY A 506 -2.72 11.53 -12.08
CA GLY A 506 -3.72 11.32 -11.04
C GLY A 506 -3.31 11.95 -9.71
N PRO A 507 -4.05 11.62 -8.63
CA PRO A 507 -3.72 12.04 -7.27
C PRO A 507 -2.32 11.60 -6.82
N GLY A 508 -1.86 10.44 -7.25
CA GLY A 508 -0.55 9.89 -6.88
C GLY A 508 0.62 10.74 -7.35
N GLU A 509 0.64 11.11 -8.65
CA GLU A 509 1.68 11.97 -9.21
C GLU A 509 1.65 13.37 -8.60
N LEU A 510 0.44 13.95 -8.43
CA LEU A 510 0.29 15.27 -7.85
C LEU A 510 0.75 15.31 -6.39
N ASN A 511 0.34 14.33 -5.59
CA ASN A 511 0.74 14.24 -4.18
C ASN A 511 2.23 13.93 -4.01
N THR A 512 2.85 13.20 -4.95
CA THR A 512 4.31 13.05 -4.99
C THR A 512 5.01 14.40 -5.19
N LEU A 513 4.48 15.26 -6.08
CA LEU A 513 5.00 16.61 -6.26
C LEU A 513 4.78 17.50 -5.03
N MET A 514 3.62 17.37 -4.34
CA MET A 514 3.36 18.04 -3.06
C MET A 514 4.40 17.63 -2.01
N ASP A 515 4.66 16.33 -1.87
CA ASP A 515 5.67 15.80 -0.95
C ASP A 515 7.08 16.33 -1.27
N ILE A 516 7.47 16.39 -2.56
CA ILE A 516 8.75 16.97 -2.99
C ILE A 516 8.80 18.46 -2.66
N ALA A 517 7.71 19.19 -2.86
CA ALA A 517 7.63 20.62 -2.52
C ALA A 517 7.52 20.89 -1.01
N GLY A 518 7.33 19.86 -0.16
CA GLY A 518 7.14 20.00 1.28
C GLY A 518 5.78 20.59 1.67
N ARG A 519 4.77 20.38 0.83
CA ARG A 519 3.37 20.82 1.03
C ARG A 519 2.51 19.65 1.49
N HIS A 520 1.36 19.94 2.06
CA HIS A 520 0.36 18.93 2.38
C HIS A 520 -0.20 18.30 1.12
N ARG A 521 -0.44 17.00 1.17
CA ARG A 521 -1.18 16.29 0.12
C ARG A 521 -2.59 16.86 0.00
N ILE A 522 -3.09 16.93 -1.21
CA ILE A 522 -4.44 17.39 -1.49
C ILE A 522 -5.35 16.26 -1.93
N VAL A 523 -6.60 16.35 -1.52
CA VAL A 523 -7.67 15.48 -2.01
C VAL A 523 -8.24 16.12 -3.27
N LEU A 524 -8.15 15.41 -4.39
CA LEU A 524 -8.81 15.84 -5.61
C LEU A 524 -10.29 15.42 -5.54
N PRO A 525 -11.24 16.37 -5.59
CA PRO A 525 -12.64 16.02 -5.57
C PRO A 525 -12.99 15.23 -6.83
N VAL A 526 -13.72 14.15 -6.65
CA VAL A 526 -14.47 13.48 -7.70
C VAL A 526 -15.91 13.86 -7.47
N GLU A 527 -16.48 14.73 -8.30
CA GLU A 527 -17.90 14.98 -8.25
C GLU A 527 -18.63 13.69 -8.60
N GLU A 528 -19.30 13.10 -7.62
CA GLU A 528 -20.16 11.94 -7.80
C GLU A 528 -21.26 12.29 -8.79
N GLN A 529 -21.17 11.79 -10.01
CA GLN A 529 -22.38 11.48 -10.75
C GLN A 529 -23.07 10.40 -9.94
N ALA A 530 -24.22 10.75 -9.35
CA ALA A 530 -25.05 9.94 -8.49
C ALA A 530 -24.82 8.43 -8.69
N ALA A 531 -24.14 7.81 -7.76
CA ALA A 531 -23.99 6.35 -7.64
C ALA A 531 -25.31 5.67 -7.21
N ALA A 532 -26.45 6.29 -7.49
CA ALA A 532 -27.79 5.76 -7.21
C ALA A 532 -28.17 4.57 -8.08
N GLY A 533 -27.44 4.28 -9.18
CA GLY A 533 -27.78 3.17 -10.08
C GLY A 533 -26.99 1.88 -9.88
N ARG A 534 -25.83 1.93 -9.22
CA ARG A 534 -24.95 0.74 -9.13
C ARG A 534 -25.25 -0.19 -7.95
N TRP A 535 -25.92 0.31 -6.93
CA TRP A 535 -26.30 -0.51 -5.76
C TRP A 535 -27.59 -1.29 -5.98
N GLU A 536 -28.53 -0.79 -6.81
CA GLU A 536 -29.78 -1.49 -7.13
C GLU A 536 -29.57 -2.67 -8.11
N GLU A 537 -28.61 -2.59 -9.03
CA GLU A 537 -28.28 -3.73 -9.92
C GLU A 537 -27.54 -4.89 -9.21
N LEU A 538 -26.78 -4.61 -8.14
CA LEU A 538 -26.08 -5.63 -7.35
C LEU A 538 -26.95 -6.28 -6.28
N MET A 539 -27.99 -5.59 -5.79
CA MET A 539 -28.93 -6.12 -4.79
C MET A 539 -30.18 -6.76 -5.43
N GLY A 540 -30.46 -6.47 -6.72
CA GLY A 540 -31.61 -7.00 -7.45
C GLY A 540 -31.46 -8.44 -7.94
N SER A 541 -30.30 -9.08 -7.81
CA SER A 541 -30.06 -10.46 -8.26
C SER A 541 -30.05 -11.52 -7.15
N GLU A 542 -30.34 -11.15 -5.90
CA GLU A 542 -30.41 -12.12 -4.78
C GLU A 542 -31.85 -12.50 -4.35
N THR A 543 -32.89 -12.02 -5.07
CA THR A 543 -34.28 -12.44 -4.85
C THR A 543 -34.93 -12.87 -6.17
N ALA A 544 -34.47 -13.96 -6.77
CA ALA A 544 -35.22 -14.76 -7.74
C ALA A 544 -34.72 -16.21 -7.69
#